data_ea7ab853803163e8684d73db14c733ec
#
_entry.id   ea7ab853803163e8684d73db14c733ec
#
_cell.length_a   1.000
_cell.length_b   1.000
_cell.length_c   1.000
_cell.angle_alpha   90.00
_cell.angle_beta   90.00
_cell.angle_gamma   90.00
#
_symmetry.space_group_name_H-M   'P 1'
#
loop_
_entity.id
_entity.type
_entity.pdbx_description
1 polymer ?
#
loop_
_entity_poly.entity_id
_entity_poly.type
_entity_poly.pdbx_seq_one_letter_code
_entity_poly.pdbx_strand_id
1 'polypeptide(L)'
;GGAWNDPRLPLALLSLSLFYTGGMLLNDAFDREFDARERPERPIPAGEVSATEVFGFGFGMLGAGLALLLLLGQAGGTASPRGAAGSGLALAATILLYNVHHKGNPLGPLLMGTCRMLVYLATAAALASSALPATLYVSALVLLCYLAGLTYAARQEHLDRLDNAWPLLLLAVPLLYGLGLAWQQPLVLLPL
;
A
#
# COMPACT_ATOMS: atom_id res chain seq x y z
N GLY A 1 5.05 0.31 27.11
CA GLY A 1 4.33 1.41 26.46
C GLY A 1 3.88 0.99 25.07
N GLY A 2 2.60 1.19 24.73
CA GLY A 2 2.09 0.83 23.42
C GLY A 2 2.72 1.69 22.31
N ALA A 3 2.68 1.20 21.06
CA ALA A 3 3.21 1.88 19.88
C ALA A 3 2.65 3.31 19.67
N TRP A 4 1.52 3.63 20.29
CA TRP A 4 0.87 4.94 20.25
C TRP A 4 1.67 6.08 20.89
N ASN A 5 2.61 5.76 21.81
CA ASN A 5 3.46 6.74 22.48
C ASN A 5 4.86 6.87 21.85
N ASP A 6 5.09 6.24 20.70
CA ASP A 6 6.35 6.37 19.98
C ASP A 6 6.43 7.77 19.33
N PRO A 7 7.42 8.61 19.70
CA PRO A 7 7.57 9.96 19.15
C PRO A 7 7.84 9.98 17.63
N ARG A 8 8.21 8.84 17.04
CA ARG A 8 8.46 8.68 15.61
C ARG A 8 7.15 8.46 14.82
N LEU A 9 6.05 8.08 15.51
CA LEU A 9 4.78 7.77 14.87
C LEU A 9 4.23 8.90 14.00
N PRO A 10 4.20 10.19 14.42
CA PRO A 10 3.72 11.28 13.58
C PRO A 10 4.52 11.44 12.28
N LEU A 11 5.85 11.27 12.33
CA LEU A 11 6.70 11.35 11.15
C LEU A 11 6.47 10.15 10.21
N ALA A 12 6.26 8.96 10.76
CA ALA A 12 5.90 7.78 9.96
C ALA A 12 4.56 7.98 9.25
N LEU A 13 3.55 8.50 9.96
CA LEU A 13 2.25 8.81 9.37
C LEU A 13 2.36 9.89 8.29
N LEU A 14 3.15 10.93 8.51
CA LEU A 14 3.41 11.97 7.50
C LEU A 14 4.07 11.35 6.26
N SER A 15 5.11 10.55 6.44
CA SER A 15 5.78 9.84 5.34
C SER A 15 4.80 9.03 4.51
N LEU A 16 3.98 8.21 5.15
CA LEU A 16 2.99 7.37 4.46
C LEU A 16 1.89 8.18 3.77
N SER A 17 1.47 9.30 4.37
CA SER A 17 0.51 10.22 3.75
C SER A 17 1.09 10.85 2.50
N LEU A 18 2.38 11.19 2.49
CA LEU A 18 3.08 11.70 1.30
C LEU A 18 3.18 10.64 0.21
N PHE A 19 3.48 9.39 0.54
CA PHE A 19 3.43 8.28 -0.43
C PHE A 19 2.04 8.10 -1.03
N TYR A 20 1.01 8.14 -0.19
CA TYR A 20 -0.38 7.99 -0.63
C TYR A 20 -0.82 9.14 -1.55
N THR A 21 -0.66 10.39 -1.11
CA THR A 21 -1.08 11.57 -1.86
C THR A 21 -0.25 11.71 -3.15
N GLY A 22 1.08 11.54 -3.06
CA GLY A 22 1.96 11.55 -4.23
C GLY A 22 1.59 10.47 -5.24
N GLY A 23 1.26 9.26 -4.76
CA GLY A 23 0.79 8.15 -5.61
C GLY A 23 -0.53 8.48 -6.33
N MET A 24 -1.48 9.14 -5.65
CA MET A 24 -2.75 9.59 -6.25
C MET A 24 -2.52 10.67 -7.31
N LEU A 25 -1.70 11.68 -7.03
CA LEU A 25 -1.37 12.73 -8.00
C LEU A 25 -0.70 12.14 -9.25
N LEU A 26 0.22 11.21 -9.06
CA LEU A 26 0.86 10.51 -10.17
C LEU A 26 -0.14 9.67 -10.96
N ASN A 27 -1.11 9.04 -10.30
CA ASN A 27 -2.17 8.30 -10.98
C ASN A 27 -2.94 9.21 -11.95
N ASP A 28 -3.41 10.36 -11.47
CA ASP A 28 -4.13 11.31 -12.31
C ASP A 28 -3.26 11.85 -13.44
N ALA A 29 -1.98 12.12 -13.20
CA ALA A 29 -1.06 12.62 -14.22
C ALA A 29 -0.74 11.56 -15.31
N PHE A 30 -0.56 10.30 -14.92
CA PHE A 30 -0.38 9.19 -15.88
C PHE A 30 -1.66 8.89 -16.66
N ASP A 31 -2.82 9.08 -16.03
CA ASP A 31 -4.12 8.81 -16.61
C ASP A 31 -4.68 9.93 -17.51
N ARG A 32 -4.00 11.07 -17.61
CA ARG A 32 -4.47 12.28 -18.29
C ARG A 32 -5.04 12.05 -19.71
N GLU A 33 -4.41 11.18 -20.50
CA GLU A 33 -4.86 10.91 -21.89
C GLU A 33 -6.12 10.06 -21.93
N PHE A 34 -6.28 9.16 -20.98
CA PHE A 34 -7.50 8.38 -20.83
C PHE A 34 -8.63 9.27 -20.28
N ASP A 35 -8.34 10.06 -19.25
CA ASP A 35 -9.30 10.95 -18.63
C ASP A 35 -9.78 12.05 -19.60
N ALA A 36 -8.92 12.52 -20.50
CA ALA A 36 -9.33 13.46 -21.53
C ALA A 36 -10.43 12.91 -22.47
N ARG A 37 -10.52 11.59 -22.62
CA ARG A 37 -11.53 10.92 -23.44
C ARG A 37 -12.78 10.52 -22.66
N GLU A 38 -12.57 9.99 -21.45
CA GLU A 38 -13.64 9.35 -20.67
C GLU A 38 -14.21 10.27 -19.57
N ARG A 39 -13.41 11.26 -19.10
CA ARG A 39 -13.71 12.13 -17.97
C ARG A 39 -13.14 13.53 -18.18
N PRO A 40 -13.57 14.27 -19.22
CA PRO A 40 -13.00 15.57 -19.59
C PRO A 40 -13.18 16.65 -18.51
N GLU A 41 -14.09 16.44 -17.55
CA GLU A 41 -14.34 17.33 -16.42
C GLU A 41 -13.28 17.24 -15.31
N ARG A 42 -12.33 16.28 -15.37
CA ARG A 42 -11.25 16.19 -14.38
C ARG A 42 -10.28 17.37 -14.51
N PRO A 43 -9.62 17.81 -13.40
CA PRO A 43 -8.82 19.03 -13.36
C PRO A 43 -7.72 19.13 -14.42
N ILE A 44 -7.02 18.03 -14.73
CA ILE A 44 -5.95 18.04 -15.75
C ILE A 44 -6.56 18.16 -17.17
N PRO A 45 -7.50 17.33 -17.60
CA PRO A 45 -8.17 17.50 -18.89
C PRO A 45 -8.90 18.82 -19.05
N ALA A 46 -9.55 19.32 -17.99
CA ALA A 46 -10.24 20.60 -17.99
C ALA A 46 -9.29 21.83 -18.09
N GLY A 47 -7.97 21.62 -17.95
CA GLY A 47 -6.97 22.68 -18.00
C GLY A 47 -6.88 23.53 -16.73
N GLU A 48 -7.47 23.10 -15.63
CA GLU A 48 -7.41 23.79 -14.33
C GLU A 48 -6.02 23.69 -13.70
N VAL A 49 -5.32 22.58 -13.95
CA VAL A 49 -3.94 22.32 -13.50
C VAL A 49 -3.15 21.66 -14.62
N SER A 50 -1.86 21.98 -14.73
CA SER A 50 -1.01 21.34 -15.72
C SER A 50 -0.52 19.96 -15.27
N ALA A 51 -0.44 19.01 -16.21
CA ALA A 51 0.12 17.68 -15.93
C ALA A 51 1.55 17.77 -15.35
N THR A 52 2.36 18.74 -15.80
CA THR A 52 3.73 18.95 -15.32
C THR A 52 3.75 19.32 -13.84
N GLU A 53 2.86 20.20 -13.39
CA GLU A 53 2.73 20.56 -11.97
C GLU A 53 2.35 19.35 -11.14
N VAL A 54 1.35 18.58 -11.60
CA VAL A 54 0.89 17.38 -10.89
C VAL A 54 1.99 16.31 -10.81
N PHE A 55 2.74 16.09 -11.89
CA PHE A 55 3.93 15.22 -11.85
C PHE A 55 4.99 15.75 -10.85
N GLY A 56 5.27 17.06 -10.88
CA GLY A 56 6.25 17.67 -9.97
C GLY A 56 5.87 17.47 -8.49
N PHE A 57 4.61 17.75 -8.15
CA PHE A 57 4.11 17.53 -6.78
C PHE A 57 4.09 16.04 -6.41
N GLY A 58 3.63 15.18 -7.31
CA GLY A 58 3.57 13.73 -7.09
C GLY A 58 4.95 13.12 -6.80
N PHE A 59 5.94 13.39 -7.65
CA PHE A 59 7.31 12.94 -7.43
C PHE A 59 7.97 13.60 -6.22
N GLY A 60 7.72 14.91 -6.00
CA GLY A 60 8.20 15.63 -4.82
C GLY A 60 7.70 15.01 -3.52
N MET A 61 6.41 14.66 -3.46
CA MET A 61 5.81 13.98 -2.29
C MET A 61 6.36 12.57 -2.09
N LEU A 62 6.52 11.78 -3.17
CA LEU A 62 7.15 10.47 -3.05
C LEU A 62 8.59 10.57 -2.52
N GLY A 63 9.36 11.52 -3.06
CA GLY A 63 10.73 11.77 -2.62
C GLY A 63 10.82 12.22 -1.16
N ALA A 64 9.95 13.14 -0.74
CA ALA A 64 9.87 13.61 0.65
C ALA A 64 9.43 12.48 1.60
N GLY A 65 8.43 11.68 1.21
CA GLY A 65 8.00 10.51 1.96
C GLY A 65 9.13 9.50 2.16
N LEU A 66 9.88 9.20 1.10
CA LEU A 66 11.06 8.33 1.16
C LEU A 66 12.15 8.91 2.06
N ALA A 67 12.46 10.21 1.93
CA ALA A 67 13.46 10.87 2.77
C ALA A 67 13.09 10.79 4.26
N LEU A 68 11.84 11.05 4.62
CA LEU A 68 11.36 10.91 6.00
C LEU A 68 11.49 9.47 6.51
N LEU A 69 11.17 8.47 5.69
CA LEU A 69 11.29 7.07 6.07
C LEU A 69 12.75 6.66 6.29
N LEU A 70 13.66 7.18 5.43
CA LEU A 70 15.10 6.99 5.59
C LEU A 70 15.64 7.63 6.88
N LEU A 71 15.22 8.86 7.19
CA LEU A 71 15.58 9.56 8.42
C LEU A 71 15.09 8.80 9.66
N LEU A 72 13.86 8.32 9.65
CA LEU A 72 13.31 7.48 10.71
C LEU A 72 14.12 6.19 10.92
N GLY A 73 14.52 5.55 9.81
CA GLY A 73 15.38 4.37 9.87
C GLY A 73 16.76 4.64 10.45
N GLN A 74 17.28 5.86 10.34
CA GLN A 74 18.62 6.25 10.85
C GLN A 74 18.58 6.86 12.26
N ALA A 75 17.45 7.37 12.71
CA ALA A 75 17.29 8.15 13.95
C ALA A 75 17.55 7.36 15.25
N GLY A 76 18.14 6.18 15.16
CA GLY A 76 18.54 5.35 16.29
C GLY A 76 17.39 4.52 16.90
N GLY A 77 17.70 3.31 17.31
CA GLY A 77 16.73 2.40 17.93
C GLY A 77 15.90 1.55 16.94
N THR A 78 16.10 1.69 15.63
CA THR A 78 15.52 0.73 14.68
C THR A 78 16.46 -0.43 14.43
N ALA A 79 15.94 -1.65 14.54
CA ALA A 79 16.73 -2.86 14.29
C ALA A 79 17.06 -3.07 12.81
N SER A 80 16.38 -2.34 11.89
CA SER A 80 16.53 -2.54 10.46
C SER A 80 16.46 -1.24 9.64
N PRO A 81 17.49 -0.35 9.75
CA PRO A 81 17.54 0.86 8.89
C PRO A 81 17.51 0.52 7.40
N ARG A 82 18.21 -0.57 7.00
CA ARG A 82 18.18 -1.07 5.63
C ARG A 82 16.82 -1.61 5.22
N GLY A 83 16.07 -2.20 6.17
CA GLY A 83 14.70 -2.67 5.95
C GLY A 83 13.72 -1.52 5.68
N ALA A 84 13.81 -0.43 6.43
CA ALA A 84 13.03 0.79 6.22
C ALA A 84 13.33 1.43 4.85
N ALA A 85 14.62 1.55 4.51
CA ALA A 85 15.06 2.04 3.20
C ALA A 85 14.58 1.15 2.05
N GLY A 86 14.81 -0.16 2.15
CA GLY A 86 14.45 -1.13 1.12
C GLY A 86 12.95 -1.20 0.88
N SER A 87 12.13 -1.24 1.95
CA SER A 87 10.67 -1.26 1.84
C SER A 87 10.11 0.05 1.30
N GLY A 88 10.69 1.20 1.68
CA GLY A 88 10.31 2.51 1.14
C GLY A 88 10.61 2.65 -0.35
N LEU A 89 11.79 2.22 -0.79
CA LEU A 89 12.14 2.17 -2.22
C LEU A 89 11.26 1.20 -3.01
N ALA A 90 11.00 0.02 -2.46
CA ALA A 90 10.09 -0.95 -3.06
C ALA A 90 8.66 -0.39 -3.17
N LEU A 91 8.19 0.34 -2.15
CA LEU A 91 6.89 1.01 -2.18
C LEU A 91 6.83 2.06 -3.28
N ALA A 92 7.82 2.96 -3.37
CA ALA A 92 7.89 3.97 -4.44
C ALA A 92 7.89 3.31 -5.83
N ALA A 93 8.74 2.30 -6.03
CA ALA A 93 8.81 1.57 -7.29
C ALA A 93 7.49 0.88 -7.65
N THR A 94 6.81 0.26 -6.66
CA THR A 94 5.53 -0.41 -6.89
C THR A 94 4.42 0.59 -7.20
N ILE A 95 4.39 1.77 -6.55
CA ILE A 95 3.46 2.86 -6.88
C ILE A 95 3.66 3.32 -8.32
N LEU A 96 4.89 3.54 -8.75
CA LEU A 96 5.20 3.95 -10.13
C LEU A 96 4.81 2.86 -11.12
N LEU A 97 5.16 1.61 -10.84
CA LEU A 97 4.81 0.47 -11.69
C LEU A 97 3.28 0.31 -11.84
N TYR A 98 2.56 0.47 -10.74
CA TYR A 98 1.10 0.46 -10.77
C TYR A 98 0.57 1.59 -11.66
N ASN A 99 1.00 2.83 -11.44
CA ASN A 99 0.51 3.98 -12.19
C ASN A 99 0.78 3.89 -13.70
N VAL A 100 1.93 3.32 -14.08
CA VAL A 100 2.28 3.15 -15.51
C VAL A 100 1.53 1.99 -16.16
N HIS A 101 1.23 0.91 -15.42
CA HIS A 101 0.79 -0.37 -16.01
C HIS A 101 -0.56 -0.89 -15.51
N HIS A 102 -1.33 -0.11 -14.72
CA HIS A 102 -2.56 -0.66 -14.12
C HIS A 102 -3.72 -0.82 -15.11
N LYS A 103 -3.76 0.01 -16.18
CA LYS A 103 -4.85 -0.01 -17.16
C LYS A 103 -4.78 -1.25 -18.07
N GLY A 104 -5.87 -2.02 -18.06
CA GLY A 104 -5.93 -3.27 -18.84
C GLY A 104 -5.03 -4.39 -18.34
N ASN A 105 -4.20 -4.16 -17.31
CA ASN A 105 -3.29 -5.15 -16.78
C ASN A 105 -4.02 -6.07 -15.78
N PRO A 106 -4.03 -7.39 -16.00
CA PRO A 106 -4.60 -8.35 -15.05
C PRO A 106 -3.87 -8.36 -13.70
N LEU A 107 -2.60 -7.94 -13.65
CA LEU A 107 -1.80 -7.85 -12.42
C LEU A 107 -2.05 -6.57 -11.61
N GLY A 108 -2.88 -5.63 -12.09
CA GLY A 108 -3.21 -4.39 -11.39
C GLY A 108 -3.64 -4.61 -9.93
N PRO A 109 -4.59 -5.52 -9.64
CA PRO A 109 -5.00 -5.84 -8.27
C PRO A 109 -3.86 -6.35 -7.37
N LEU A 110 -2.95 -7.14 -7.93
CA LEU A 110 -1.78 -7.63 -7.20
C LEU A 110 -0.81 -6.50 -6.87
N LEU A 111 -0.54 -5.59 -7.82
CA LEU A 111 0.30 -4.41 -7.58
C LEU A 111 -0.31 -3.50 -6.51
N MET A 112 -1.63 -3.27 -6.54
CA MET A 112 -2.31 -2.50 -5.50
C MET A 112 -2.19 -3.16 -4.12
N GLY A 113 -2.40 -4.47 -4.03
CA GLY A 113 -2.20 -5.23 -2.79
C GLY A 113 -0.75 -5.16 -2.30
N THR A 114 0.22 -5.23 -3.22
CA THR A 114 1.66 -5.10 -2.90
C THR A 114 2.00 -3.72 -2.33
N CYS A 115 1.42 -2.63 -2.85
CA CYS A 115 1.60 -1.31 -2.25
C CYS A 115 1.13 -1.30 -0.78
N ARG A 116 -0.02 -1.88 -0.47
CA ARG A 116 -0.53 -1.95 0.91
C ARG A 116 0.33 -2.83 1.83
N MET A 117 0.78 -3.98 1.32
CA MET A 117 1.72 -4.83 2.03
C MET A 117 3.02 -4.08 2.36
N LEU A 118 3.56 -3.34 1.39
CA LEU A 118 4.81 -2.58 1.57
C LEU A 118 4.64 -1.40 2.54
N VAL A 119 3.49 -0.72 2.57
CA VAL A 119 3.17 0.28 3.61
C VAL A 119 3.27 -0.35 5.01
N TYR A 120 2.71 -1.54 5.19
CA TYR A 120 2.75 -2.26 6.46
C TYR A 120 4.18 -2.64 6.87
N LEU A 121 4.95 -3.19 5.93
CA LEU A 121 6.35 -3.56 6.17
C LEU A 121 7.27 -2.35 6.39
N ALA A 122 7.08 -1.26 5.64
CA ALA A 122 7.86 -0.03 5.76
C ALA A 122 7.64 0.62 7.13
N THR A 123 6.38 0.68 7.59
CA THR A 123 6.04 1.21 8.92
C THR A 123 6.67 0.37 10.02
N ALA A 124 6.52 -0.95 9.92
CA ALA A 124 7.10 -1.86 10.91
C ALA A 124 8.64 -1.74 10.95
N ALA A 125 9.31 -1.68 9.80
CA ALA A 125 10.76 -1.54 9.72
C ALA A 125 11.26 -0.19 10.26
N ALA A 126 10.47 0.88 10.09
CA ALA A 126 10.82 2.23 10.57
C ALA A 126 10.66 2.39 12.09
N LEU A 127 9.70 1.69 12.70
CA LEU A 127 9.35 1.85 14.11
C LEU A 127 9.88 0.73 15.00
N ALA A 128 10.18 -0.45 14.45
CA ALA A 128 10.64 -1.58 15.24
C ALA A 128 12.02 -1.35 15.86
N SER A 129 12.16 -1.60 17.16
CA SER A 129 13.42 -1.57 17.90
C SER A 129 14.15 -2.92 17.90
N SER A 130 13.50 -3.98 17.41
CA SER A 130 14.05 -5.34 17.30
C SER A 130 13.79 -5.93 15.92
N ALA A 131 14.43 -7.05 15.59
CA ALA A 131 14.20 -7.75 14.34
C ALA A 131 12.69 -8.04 14.15
N LEU A 132 12.20 -7.86 12.92
CA LEU A 132 10.80 -8.10 12.59
C LEU A 132 10.49 -9.60 12.71
N PRO A 133 9.44 -9.98 13.45
CA PRO A 133 9.08 -11.39 13.60
C PRO A 133 8.54 -11.98 12.30
N ALA A 134 8.72 -13.29 12.11
CA ALA A 134 8.21 -14.00 10.92
C ALA A 134 6.69 -13.86 10.77
N THR A 135 5.95 -13.78 11.88
CA THR A 135 4.49 -13.57 11.89
C THR A 135 4.09 -12.27 11.20
N LEU A 136 4.92 -11.21 11.26
CA LEU A 136 4.67 -9.95 10.56
C LEU A 136 4.66 -10.15 9.04
N TYR A 137 5.63 -10.89 8.51
CA TYR A 137 5.70 -11.17 7.07
C TYR A 137 4.53 -12.03 6.62
N VAL A 138 4.15 -13.03 7.42
CA VAL A 138 2.96 -13.85 7.14
C VAL A 138 1.70 -12.98 7.14
N SER A 139 1.51 -12.11 8.14
CA SER A 139 0.36 -11.19 8.20
C SER A 139 0.34 -10.21 7.03
N ALA A 140 1.50 -9.74 6.59
CA ALA A 140 1.62 -8.88 5.41
C ALA A 140 1.21 -9.61 4.11
N LEU A 141 1.57 -10.88 3.97
CA LEU A 141 1.13 -11.73 2.85
C LEU A 141 -0.37 -12.02 2.90
N VAL A 142 -0.92 -12.27 4.09
CA VAL A 142 -2.37 -12.43 4.29
C VAL A 142 -3.12 -11.17 3.86
N LEU A 143 -2.60 -9.99 4.22
CA LEU A 143 -3.14 -8.70 3.79
C LEU A 143 -3.08 -8.54 2.27
N LEU A 144 -1.97 -8.92 1.63
CA LEU A 144 -1.83 -8.91 0.18
C LEU A 144 -2.89 -9.81 -0.49
N CYS A 145 -3.06 -11.05 -0.01
CA CYS A 145 -4.06 -11.98 -0.53
C CYS A 145 -5.48 -11.40 -0.40
N TYR A 146 -5.81 -10.85 0.76
CA TYR A 146 -7.11 -10.23 1.00
C TYR A 146 -7.39 -9.10 0.01
N LEU A 147 -6.45 -8.15 -0.12
CA LEU A 147 -6.64 -6.98 -0.97
C LEU A 147 -6.64 -7.33 -2.46
N ALA A 148 -5.79 -8.25 -2.89
CA ALA A 148 -5.81 -8.75 -4.25
C ALA A 148 -7.14 -9.45 -4.56
N GLY A 149 -7.58 -10.36 -3.69
CA GLY A 149 -8.87 -11.06 -3.82
C GLY A 149 -10.05 -10.10 -3.89
N LEU A 150 -10.10 -9.11 -2.99
CA LEU A 150 -11.13 -8.08 -2.97
C LEU A 150 -11.18 -7.27 -4.27
N THR A 151 -10.01 -6.83 -4.75
CA THR A 151 -9.91 -6.01 -5.96
C THR A 151 -10.25 -6.82 -7.22
N TYR A 152 -9.85 -8.10 -7.30
CA TYR A 152 -10.26 -8.97 -8.40
C TYR A 152 -11.75 -9.27 -8.37
N ALA A 153 -12.35 -9.49 -7.19
CA ALA A 153 -13.80 -9.70 -7.06
C ALA A 153 -14.58 -8.45 -7.49
N ALA A 154 -14.18 -7.28 -7.02
CA ALA A 154 -14.82 -6.00 -7.39
C ALA A 154 -14.74 -5.70 -8.90
N ARG A 155 -13.66 -6.11 -9.57
CA ARG A 155 -13.55 -5.97 -11.04
C ARG A 155 -14.56 -6.85 -11.79
N GLN A 156 -14.87 -8.04 -11.28
CA GLN A 156 -15.85 -8.95 -11.91
C GLN A 156 -17.27 -8.46 -11.66
N GLU A 157 -17.56 -7.92 -10.47
CA GLU A 157 -18.87 -7.35 -10.14
C GLU A 157 -19.23 -6.20 -11.09
N HIS A 158 -18.26 -5.34 -11.44
CA HIS A 158 -18.48 -4.24 -12.38
C HIS A 158 -18.84 -4.71 -13.82
N LEU A 159 -18.53 -5.98 -14.14
CA LEU A 159 -18.82 -6.58 -15.45
C LEU A 159 -20.13 -7.39 -15.47
N ASP A 160 -20.91 -7.38 -14.36
CA ASP A 160 -22.12 -8.22 -14.17
C ASP A 160 -21.88 -9.72 -14.48
N ARG A 161 -20.64 -10.19 -14.35
CA ARG A 161 -20.22 -11.54 -14.66
C ARG A 161 -19.31 -12.08 -13.57
N LEU A 162 -19.70 -13.20 -12.96
CA LEU A 162 -18.84 -14.05 -12.15
C LEU A 162 -18.16 -15.07 -13.07
N ASP A 163 -17.22 -14.62 -13.89
CA ASP A 163 -16.52 -15.52 -14.81
C ASP A 163 -15.61 -16.51 -14.08
N ASN A 164 -15.24 -16.20 -12.84
CA ASN A 164 -14.27 -17.00 -12.11
C ASN A 164 -14.37 -16.83 -10.58
N ALA A 165 -14.44 -17.94 -9.86
CA ALA A 165 -14.54 -17.93 -8.39
C ALA A 165 -13.18 -17.93 -7.66
N TRP A 166 -12.04 -18.01 -8.37
CA TRP A 166 -10.71 -18.07 -7.74
C TRP A 166 -10.37 -16.87 -6.82
N PRO A 167 -10.88 -15.62 -7.04
CA PRO A 167 -10.61 -14.52 -6.11
C PRO A 167 -11.16 -14.78 -4.71
N LEU A 168 -12.22 -15.59 -4.60
CA LEU A 168 -12.79 -15.98 -3.31
C LEU A 168 -11.81 -16.85 -2.51
N LEU A 169 -10.94 -17.60 -3.17
CA LEU A 169 -9.88 -18.38 -2.48
C LEU A 169 -8.89 -17.43 -1.80
N LEU A 170 -8.53 -16.30 -2.43
CA LEU A 170 -7.68 -15.29 -1.81
C LEU A 170 -8.38 -14.61 -0.62
N LEU A 171 -9.70 -14.37 -0.72
CA LEU A 171 -10.50 -13.81 0.37
C LEU A 171 -10.65 -14.78 1.55
N ALA A 172 -10.55 -16.09 1.31
CA ALA A 172 -10.58 -17.09 2.37
C ALA A 172 -9.26 -17.14 3.20
N VAL A 173 -8.13 -16.69 2.64
CA VAL A 173 -6.82 -16.75 3.31
C VAL A 173 -6.82 -16.12 4.70
N PRO A 174 -7.31 -14.88 4.93
CA PRO A 174 -7.34 -14.29 6.26
C PRO A 174 -8.26 -15.06 7.23
N LEU A 175 -9.35 -15.62 6.75
CA LEU A 175 -10.25 -16.42 7.58
C LEU A 175 -9.56 -17.72 8.04
N LEU A 176 -8.90 -18.42 7.13
CA LEU A 176 -8.15 -19.64 7.43
C LEU A 176 -6.98 -19.36 8.37
N TYR A 177 -6.26 -18.25 8.15
CA TYR A 177 -5.18 -17.79 9.02
C TYR A 177 -5.68 -17.47 10.42
N GLY A 178 -6.79 -16.73 10.53
CA GLY A 178 -7.42 -16.39 11.80
C GLY A 178 -7.91 -17.63 12.56
N LEU A 179 -8.55 -18.59 11.87
CA LEU A 179 -8.96 -19.86 12.45
C LEU A 179 -7.76 -20.68 12.95
N GLY A 180 -6.66 -20.70 12.18
CA GLY A 180 -5.42 -21.37 12.59
C GLY A 180 -4.81 -20.76 13.86
N LEU A 181 -4.80 -19.44 14.00
CA LEU A 181 -4.36 -18.74 15.21
C LEU A 181 -5.29 -19.04 16.40
N ALA A 182 -6.60 -18.99 16.18
CA ALA A 182 -7.60 -19.29 17.20
C ALA A 182 -7.49 -20.72 17.72
N TRP A 183 -7.19 -21.66 16.84
CA TRP A 183 -6.95 -23.07 17.22
C TRP A 183 -5.72 -23.23 18.12
N GLN A 184 -4.67 -22.44 17.88
CA GLN A 184 -3.45 -22.46 18.68
C GLN A 184 -3.60 -21.70 20.02
N GLN A 185 -4.50 -20.71 20.10
CA GLN A 185 -4.73 -19.87 21.28
C GLN A 185 -6.24 -19.69 21.53
N PRO A 186 -6.96 -20.71 22.01
CA PRO A 186 -8.42 -20.67 22.15
C PRO A 186 -8.91 -19.56 23.10
N LEU A 187 -8.06 -19.05 24.00
CA LEU A 187 -8.40 -17.95 24.93
C LEU A 187 -8.57 -16.59 24.24
N VAL A 188 -8.08 -16.41 23.02
CA VAL A 188 -8.21 -15.15 22.26
C VAL A 188 -9.65 -14.93 21.77
N LEU A 189 -10.48 -15.96 21.76
CA LEU A 189 -11.89 -15.91 21.32
C LEU A 189 -12.89 -15.61 22.46
N LEU A 190 -12.42 -15.52 23.71
CA LEU A 190 -13.30 -15.13 24.80
C LEU A 190 -13.41 -13.60 24.80
N PRO A 191 -14.63 -13.03 24.69
CA PRO A 191 -14.80 -11.59 24.84
C PRO A 191 -14.44 -11.18 26.27
N LEU A 192 -13.59 -10.15 26.39
CA LEU A 192 -13.32 -9.47 27.65
C LEU A 192 -14.56 -8.70 28.10
#